data_6fad01f713ccf3c62bc43e2da46e5dcf
#
_entry.id   6fad01f713ccf3c62bc43e2da46e5dcf
#
_cell.length_a   1.000
_cell.length_b   1.000
_cell.length_c   1.000
_cell.angle_alpha   90.00
_cell.angle_beta   90.00
_cell.angle_gamma   90.00
#
_symmetry.space_group_name_H-M   'P 1'
#
loop_
_entity.id
_entity.type
_entity.pdbx_description
1 polymer ?
#
loop_
_entity_poly.entity_id
_entity_poly.type
_entity_poly.pdbx_seq_one_letter_code
_entity_poly.pdbx_strand_id
1 'polypeptide(L)'
;MDNMVDDKKVNQVVEQGKGIPHAEGADTPGWELPFLLLAGFRSLIDRLHTELAAQGHPDARPAHGFAMQAIGQDGATASELGRRLGISKQAAGKTADRLTALGYVSTAPDPTDARRKLLRLTPHGLDALNRSAAIFESLRAEWAESVGPGRVHDLEAALRTVVPASDRYRLDAAGWLGG
;
A
#
# COMPACT_ATOMS: atom_id res chain seq x y z
N MET A 1 16.64 26.49 -23.74
CA MET A 1 17.71 25.49 -23.65
C MET A 1 17.02 24.13 -23.56
N ASP A 2 16.95 23.51 -24.75
CA ASP A 2 16.25 22.23 -24.96
C ASP A 2 16.96 21.09 -24.25
N ASN A 3 16.27 20.44 -23.32
CA ASN A 3 16.74 19.22 -22.67
C ASN A 3 16.21 18.02 -23.48
N MET A 4 16.80 17.85 -24.68
CA MET A 4 16.53 16.71 -25.55
C MET A 4 17.23 15.50 -24.92
N VAL A 5 16.50 14.73 -24.13
CA VAL A 5 16.92 13.39 -23.68
C VAL A 5 17.08 12.53 -24.92
N ASP A 6 18.27 11.99 -25.08
CA ASP A 6 18.69 11.22 -26.26
C ASP A 6 17.88 9.92 -26.39
N ASP A 7 16.77 9.96 -27.13
CA ASP A 7 15.85 8.85 -27.41
C ASP A 7 16.56 7.59 -27.96
N LYS A 8 17.75 7.73 -28.53
CA LYS A 8 18.55 6.60 -29.04
C LYS A 8 19.12 5.71 -27.93
N LYS A 9 19.39 6.24 -26.73
CA LYS A 9 19.88 5.43 -25.61
C LYS A 9 18.76 4.63 -24.94
N VAL A 10 17.55 5.13 -24.92
CA VAL A 10 16.40 4.43 -24.33
C VAL A 10 15.99 3.24 -25.19
N ASN A 11 15.97 3.38 -26.53
CA ASN A 11 15.60 2.29 -27.43
C ASN A 11 16.63 1.16 -27.52
N GLN A 12 17.92 1.42 -27.31
CA GLN A 12 18.93 0.35 -27.31
C GLN A 12 18.81 -0.62 -26.13
N VAL A 13 18.21 -0.22 -25.02
CA VAL A 13 18.02 -1.10 -23.84
C VAL A 13 16.84 -2.07 -24.05
N VAL A 14 15.86 -1.71 -24.87
CA VAL A 14 14.66 -2.51 -25.13
C VAL A 14 14.90 -3.60 -26.19
N GLU A 15 15.76 -3.34 -27.19
CA GLU A 15 15.97 -4.25 -28.31
C GLU A 15 16.88 -5.46 -28.02
N GLN A 16 17.65 -5.45 -26.93
CA GLN A 16 18.67 -6.51 -26.71
C GLN A 16 18.22 -7.71 -25.90
N GLY A 17 16.97 -7.87 -25.47
CA GLY A 17 16.38 -9.11 -24.94
C GLY A 17 17.25 -9.97 -23.98
N LYS A 18 18.45 -9.49 -23.62
CA LYS A 18 19.37 -10.12 -22.67
C LYS A 18 19.14 -9.46 -21.32
N GLY A 19 18.77 -10.27 -20.33
CA GLY A 19 18.67 -9.84 -18.94
C GLY A 19 19.84 -8.92 -18.59
N ILE A 20 19.53 -7.81 -17.93
CA ILE A 20 20.51 -6.81 -17.51
C ILE A 20 21.58 -7.54 -16.70
N PRO A 21 22.86 -7.47 -17.07
CA PRO A 21 23.90 -8.14 -16.31
C PRO A 21 24.02 -7.50 -14.94
N HIS A 22 23.70 -8.26 -13.90
CA HIS A 22 24.00 -7.89 -12.53
C HIS A 22 25.50 -8.00 -12.31
N ALA A 23 26.21 -6.89 -12.49
CA ALA A 23 27.60 -6.80 -12.09
C ALA A 23 27.63 -6.67 -10.55
N GLU A 24 28.05 -7.72 -9.87
CA GLU A 24 28.38 -7.64 -8.43
C GLU A 24 29.45 -6.56 -8.25
N GLY A 25 29.09 -5.47 -7.55
CA GLY A 25 30.00 -4.37 -7.21
C GLY A 25 29.93 -3.10 -8.08
N ALA A 26 29.07 -3.03 -9.09
CA ALA A 26 28.77 -1.77 -9.77
C ALA A 26 27.67 -1.00 -9.04
N ASP A 27 27.78 0.34 -8.97
CA ASP A 27 26.70 1.20 -8.47
C ASP A 27 25.39 0.82 -9.18
N THR A 28 24.42 0.36 -8.40
CA THR A 28 23.08 -0.02 -8.90
C THR A 28 22.47 1.17 -9.62
N PRO A 29 22.04 1.02 -10.90
CA PRO A 29 21.46 2.15 -11.63
C PRO A 29 20.25 2.71 -10.89
N GLY A 30 20.14 4.03 -10.82
CA GLY A 30 19.08 4.70 -10.05
C GLY A 30 17.65 4.31 -10.45
N TRP A 31 17.44 3.85 -11.69
CA TRP A 31 16.14 3.36 -12.17
C TRP A 31 15.71 2.01 -11.53
N GLU A 32 16.64 1.23 -10.97
CA GLU A 32 16.31 -0.06 -10.36
C GLU A 32 15.61 0.10 -9.01
N LEU A 33 15.92 1.16 -8.27
CA LEU A 33 15.33 1.41 -6.95
C LEU A 33 13.79 1.35 -6.93
N PRO A 34 13.04 2.04 -7.81
CA PRO A 34 11.58 1.95 -7.79
C PRO A 34 11.07 0.54 -8.11
N PHE A 35 11.74 -0.23 -8.97
CA PHE A 35 11.35 -1.62 -9.24
C PHE A 35 11.61 -2.54 -8.06
N LEU A 36 12.72 -2.38 -7.34
CA LEU A 36 13.02 -3.13 -6.12
C LEU A 36 12.01 -2.82 -5.01
N LEU A 37 11.67 -1.54 -4.81
CA LEU A 37 10.65 -1.13 -3.84
C LEU A 37 9.28 -1.71 -4.19
N LEU A 38 8.87 -1.67 -5.45
CA LEU A 38 7.61 -2.24 -5.91
C LEU A 38 7.61 -3.77 -5.77
N ALA A 39 8.68 -4.45 -6.14
CA ALA A 39 8.79 -5.91 -6.02
C ALA A 39 8.76 -6.33 -4.54
N GLY A 40 9.49 -5.64 -3.67
CA GLY A 40 9.47 -5.88 -2.22
C GLY A 40 8.06 -5.67 -1.63
N PHE A 41 7.41 -4.57 -1.99
CA PHE A 41 6.03 -4.30 -1.58
C PHE A 41 5.08 -5.41 -2.04
N ARG A 42 5.13 -5.81 -3.33
CA ARG A 42 4.26 -6.89 -3.85
C ARG A 42 4.49 -8.20 -3.13
N SER A 43 5.74 -8.58 -2.89
CA SER A 43 6.06 -9.81 -2.15
C SER A 43 5.43 -9.84 -0.76
N LEU A 44 5.49 -8.74 -0.01
CA LEU A 44 4.87 -8.62 1.31
C LEU A 44 3.34 -8.70 1.21
N ILE A 45 2.74 -8.02 0.23
CA ILE A 45 1.29 -7.95 0.08
C ILE A 45 0.70 -9.28 -0.40
N ASP A 46 1.35 -9.98 -1.33
CA ASP A 46 0.88 -11.27 -1.84
C ASP A 46 0.88 -12.32 -0.71
N ARG A 47 1.93 -12.34 0.11
CA ARG A 47 2.00 -13.21 1.28
C ARG A 47 0.96 -12.84 2.35
N LEU A 48 0.81 -11.56 2.66
CA LEU A 48 -0.23 -11.08 3.57
C LEU A 48 -1.61 -11.61 3.17
N HIS A 49 -1.98 -11.50 1.88
CA HIS A 49 -3.31 -11.91 1.43
C HIS A 49 -3.47 -13.44 1.44
N THR A 50 -2.42 -14.19 1.13
CA THR A 50 -2.43 -15.65 1.26
C THR A 50 -2.74 -16.08 2.70
N GLU A 51 -2.05 -15.49 3.67
CA GLU A 51 -2.24 -15.81 5.08
C GLU A 51 -3.58 -15.29 5.63
N LEU A 52 -4.00 -14.08 5.25
CA LEU A 52 -5.32 -13.56 5.62
C LEU A 52 -6.45 -14.43 5.10
N ALA A 53 -6.36 -14.92 3.86
CA ALA A 53 -7.35 -15.81 3.30
C ALA A 53 -7.47 -17.11 4.10
N ALA A 54 -6.34 -17.70 4.52
CA ALA A 54 -6.30 -18.89 5.37
C ALA A 54 -6.87 -18.62 6.78
N GLN A 55 -6.84 -17.36 7.24
CA GLN A 55 -7.31 -16.94 8.56
C GLN A 55 -8.74 -16.37 8.55
N GLY A 56 -9.52 -16.57 7.50
CA GLY A 56 -10.94 -16.19 7.44
C GLY A 56 -11.23 -14.86 6.73
N HIS A 57 -10.25 -14.29 6.01
CA HIS A 57 -10.40 -13.05 5.26
C HIS A 57 -10.06 -13.20 3.76
N PRO A 58 -10.71 -14.14 3.02
CA PRO A 58 -10.35 -14.46 1.64
C PRO A 58 -10.63 -13.31 0.66
N ASP A 59 -11.55 -12.40 1.03
CA ASP A 59 -11.93 -11.25 0.21
C ASP A 59 -11.12 -9.98 0.50
N ALA A 60 -10.18 -10.03 1.46
CA ALA A 60 -9.29 -8.91 1.73
C ALA A 60 -8.47 -8.57 0.47
N ARG A 61 -8.27 -7.27 0.23
CA ARG A 61 -7.46 -6.74 -0.87
C ARG A 61 -6.58 -5.60 -0.31
N PRO A 62 -5.45 -5.24 -0.96
CA PRO A 62 -4.59 -4.16 -0.49
C PRO A 62 -5.34 -2.87 -0.21
N ALA A 63 -6.18 -2.44 -1.14
CA ALA A 63 -6.99 -1.23 -1.01
C ALA A 63 -7.94 -1.26 0.22
N HIS A 64 -8.42 -2.45 0.62
CA HIS A 64 -9.26 -2.62 1.80
C HIS A 64 -8.48 -2.35 3.09
N GLY A 65 -7.26 -2.88 3.21
CA GLY A 65 -6.39 -2.65 4.36
C GLY A 65 -6.07 -1.16 4.53
N PHE A 66 -5.67 -0.47 3.46
CA PHE A 66 -5.41 0.97 3.49
C PHE A 66 -6.66 1.78 3.85
N ALA A 67 -7.81 1.41 3.30
CA ALA A 67 -9.07 2.11 3.61
C ALA A 67 -9.49 1.90 5.08
N MET A 68 -9.38 0.69 5.61
CA MET A 68 -9.67 0.39 7.02
C MET A 68 -8.71 1.14 7.95
N GLN A 69 -7.41 1.20 7.66
CA GLN A 69 -6.44 2.01 8.39
C GLN A 69 -6.80 3.50 8.34
N ALA A 70 -7.20 4.00 7.17
CA ALA A 70 -7.59 5.39 7.00
C ALA A 70 -8.92 5.73 7.70
N ILE A 71 -9.85 4.79 7.85
CA ILE A 71 -11.07 4.97 8.66
C ILE A 71 -10.69 5.12 10.14
N GLY A 72 -9.78 4.27 10.63
CA GLY A 72 -9.30 4.34 12.00
C GLY A 72 -10.35 3.97 13.06
N GLN A 73 -9.98 4.10 14.33
CA GLN A 73 -10.85 3.75 15.47
C GLN A 73 -12.00 4.74 15.66
N ASP A 74 -11.75 6.02 15.39
CA ASP A 74 -12.77 7.08 15.54
C ASP A 74 -13.79 7.07 14.42
N GLY A 75 -13.51 6.38 13.33
CA GLY A 75 -14.31 6.37 12.13
C GLY A 75 -13.97 7.52 11.17
N ALA A 76 -14.64 7.53 10.03
CA ALA A 76 -14.49 8.59 9.02
C ALA A 76 -15.75 8.69 8.15
N THR A 77 -16.05 9.88 7.65
CA THR A 77 -17.01 10.04 6.55
C THR A 77 -16.36 9.63 5.22
N ALA A 78 -17.15 9.31 4.20
CA ALA A 78 -16.63 9.01 2.86
C ALA A 78 -15.78 10.16 2.28
N SER A 79 -16.09 11.41 2.62
CA SER A 79 -15.30 12.58 2.19
C SER A 79 -13.94 12.65 2.89
N GLU A 80 -13.89 12.33 4.18
CA GLU A 80 -12.64 12.26 4.94
C GLU A 80 -11.78 11.07 4.48
N LEU A 81 -12.41 9.92 4.23
CA LEU A 81 -11.74 8.76 3.66
C LEU A 81 -11.09 9.09 2.31
N GLY A 82 -11.83 9.74 1.40
CA GLY A 82 -11.31 10.18 0.12
C GLY A 82 -10.09 11.10 0.26
N ARG A 83 -10.18 12.09 1.16
CA ARG A 83 -9.05 13.00 1.43
C ARG A 83 -7.82 12.27 1.99
N ARG A 84 -8.01 11.33 2.95
CA ARG A 84 -6.92 10.55 3.55
C ARG A 84 -6.22 9.64 2.54
N LEU A 85 -7.01 9.06 1.62
CA LEU A 85 -6.49 8.15 0.58
C LEU A 85 -6.03 8.86 -0.70
N GLY A 86 -6.26 10.16 -0.84
CA GLY A 86 -5.95 10.92 -2.05
C GLY A 86 -6.86 10.60 -3.24
N ILE A 87 -8.06 10.04 -3.01
CA ILE A 87 -9.02 9.64 -4.05
C ILE A 87 -10.28 10.50 -4.03
N SER A 88 -11.07 10.45 -5.10
CA SER A 88 -12.34 11.18 -5.17
C SER A 88 -13.34 10.67 -4.11
N LYS A 89 -14.27 11.54 -3.67
CA LYS A 89 -15.37 11.16 -2.77
C LYS A 89 -16.19 9.99 -3.34
N GLN A 90 -16.39 9.95 -4.67
CA GLN A 90 -17.11 8.86 -5.33
C GLN A 90 -16.36 7.53 -5.23
N ALA A 91 -15.04 7.53 -5.46
CA ALA A 91 -14.20 6.34 -5.31
C ALA A 91 -14.18 5.87 -3.85
N ALA A 92 -14.05 6.79 -2.89
CA ALA A 92 -14.13 6.48 -1.46
C ALA A 92 -15.48 5.89 -1.07
N GLY A 93 -16.59 6.40 -1.64
CA GLY A 93 -17.93 5.84 -1.47
C GLY A 93 -18.03 4.38 -1.93
N LYS A 94 -17.56 4.09 -3.15
CA LYS A 94 -17.52 2.72 -3.68
C LYS A 94 -16.68 1.78 -2.80
N THR A 95 -15.54 2.24 -2.31
CA THR A 95 -14.68 1.48 -1.39
C THR A 95 -15.41 1.21 -0.07
N ALA A 96 -16.09 2.21 0.50
CA ALA A 96 -16.88 2.08 1.71
C ALA A 96 -18.04 1.08 1.54
N ASP A 97 -18.77 1.16 0.43
CA ASP A 97 -19.86 0.23 0.10
C ASP A 97 -19.33 -1.21 -0.01
N ARG A 98 -18.18 -1.41 -0.65
CA ARG A 98 -17.54 -2.72 -0.75
C ARG A 98 -17.12 -3.27 0.60
N LEU A 99 -16.49 -2.44 1.45
CA LEU A 99 -16.09 -2.83 2.81
C LEU A 99 -17.32 -3.16 3.69
N THR A 100 -18.41 -2.43 3.50
CA THR A 100 -19.68 -2.70 4.22
C THR A 100 -20.29 -4.02 3.76
N ALA A 101 -20.31 -4.29 2.46
CA ALA A 101 -20.79 -5.56 1.90
C ALA A 101 -19.97 -6.77 2.37
N LEU A 102 -18.67 -6.59 2.62
CA LEU A 102 -17.76 -7.61 3.15
C LEU A 102 -17.81 -7.70 4.69
N GLY A 103 -18.58 -6.84 5.37
CA GLY A 103 -18.73 -6.85 6.81
C GLY A 103 -17.55 -6.26 7.59
N TYR A 104 -16.56 -5.66 6.93
CA TYR A 104 -15.42 -5.01 7.58
C TYR A 104 -15.77 -3.66 8.20
N VAL A 105 -16.75 -2.98 7.63
CA VAL A 105 -17.18 -1.63 8.03
C VAL A 105 -18.69 -1.60 8.21
N SER A 106 -19.15 -0.83 9.17
CA SER A 106 -20.56 -0.46 9.35
C SER A 106 -20.75 1.04 9.12
N THR A 107 -21.98 1.43 8.85
CA THR A 107 -22.35 2.84 8.70
C THR A 107 -23.32 3.24 9.80
N ALA A 108 -23.04 4.33 10.50
CA ALA A 108 -23.89 4.91 11.54
C ALA A 108 -24.10 6.41 11.30
N PRO A 109 -25.15 7.03 11.84
CA PRO A 109 -25.23 8.49 11.88
C PRO A 109 -24.06 9.07 12.67
N ASP A 110 -23.52 10.21 12.20
CA ASP A 110 -22.52 10.95 12.95
C ASP A 110 -23.15 11.51 14.24
N PRO A 111 -22.56 11.28 15.42
CA PRO A 111 -23.13 11.79 16.69
C PRO A 111 -23.24 13.33 16.74
N THR A 112 -22.44 14.03 15.94
CA THR A 112 -22.40 15.49 15.91
C THR A 112 -23.27 16.09 14.80
N ASP A 113 -23.60 15.30 13.75
CA ASP A 113 -24.48 15.71 12.66
C ASP A 113 -25.18 14.47 12.05
N ALA A 114 -26.42 14.22 12.45
CA ALA A 114 -27.20 13.07 11.99
C ALA A 114 -27.41 13.00 10.45
N ARG A 115 -27.14 14.09 9.71
CA ARG A 115 -27.18 14.09 8.24
C ARG A 115 -25.94 13.46 7.61
N ARG A 116 -24.88 13.29 8.39
CA ARG A 116 -23.63 12.67 7.96
C ARG A 116 -23.62 11.20 8.32
N LYS A 117 -23.09 10.37 7.42
CA LYS A 117 -22.85 8.95 7.66
C LYS A 117 -21.39 8.76 8.05
N LEU A 118 -21.16 8.13 9.18
CA LEU A 118 -19.86 7.78 9.70
C LEU A 118 -19.60 6.29 9.45
N LEU A 119 -18.49 6.01 8.79
CA LEU A 119 -17.94 4.67 8.60
C LEU A 119 -17.21 4.26 9.87
N ARG A 120 -17.48 3.08 10.40
CA ARG A 120 -16.79 2.51 11.57
C ARG A 120 -16.34 1.09 11.29
N LEU A 121 -15.17 0.73 11.81
CA LEU A 121 -14.70 -0.65 11.75
C LEU A 121 -15.63 -1.55 12.57
N THR A 122 -15.97 -2.71 12.03
CA THR A 122 -16.65 -3.76 12.77
C THR A 122 -15.64 -4.62 13.55
N PRO A 123 -16.06 -5.51 14.45
CA PRO A 123 -15.17 -6.51 15.02
C PRO A 123 -14.44 -7.34 13.95
N HIS A 124 -15.10 -7.67 12.85
CA HIS A 124 -14.48 -8.38 11.72
C HIS A 124 -13.41 -7.53 11.01
N GLY A 125 -13.65 -6.23 10.84
CA GLY A 125 -12.65 -5.31 10.29
C GLY A 125 -11.45 -5.13 11.22
N LEU A 126 -11.68 -5.04 12.51
CA LEU A 126 -10.61 -4.97 13.52
C LEU A 126 -9.79 -6.26 13.56
N ASP A 127 -10.44 -7.43 13.47
CA ASP A 127 -9.76 -8.73 13.41
C ASP A 127 -8.85 -8.81 12.18
N ALA A 128 -9.33 -8.40 11.00
CA ALA A 128 -8.52 -8.35 9.78
C ALA A 128 -7.28 -7.46 9.93
N LEU A 129 -7.42 -6.28 10.55
CA LEU A 129 -6.28 -5.37 10.79
C LEU A 129 -5.29 -5.94 11.80
N ASN A 130 -5.76 -6.56 12.88
CA ASN A 130 -4.90 -7.16 13.89
C ASN A 130 -4.10 -8.35 13.31
N ARG A 131 -4.75 -9.22 12.53
CA ARG A 131 -4.07 -10.31 11.82
C ARG A 131 -3.07 -9.78 10.81
N SER A 132 -3.43 -8.75 10.04
CA SER A 132 -2.51 -8.11 9.10
C SER A 132 -1.25 -7.59 9.81
N ALA A 133 -1.41 -6.96 10.98
CA ALA A 133 -0.28 -6.47 11.76
C ALA A 133 0.63 -7.62 12.22
N ALA A 134 0.06 -8.71 12.73
CA ALA A 134 0.83 -9.89 13.15
C ALA A 134 1.57 -10.55 11.97
N ILE A 135 0.91 -10.68 10.82
CA ILE A 135 1.52 -11.24 9.61
C ILE A 135 2.68 -10.35 9.14
N PHE A 136 2.49 -9.03 9.07
CA PHE A 136 3.58 -8.12 8.69
C PHE A 136 4.76 -8.19 9.66
N GLU A 137 4.52 -8.36 10.96
CA GLU A 137 5.62 -8.52 11.92
C GLU A 137 6.39 -9.83 11.67
N SER A 138 5.72 -10.94 11.34
CA SER A 138 6.35 -12.18 10.94
C SER A 138 7.18 -12.03 9.66
N LEU A 139 6.63 -11.39 8.63
CA LEU A 139 7.33 -11.13 7.36
C LEU A 139 8.56 -10.23 7.55
N ARG A 140 8.44 -9.25 8.43
CA ARG A 140 9.56 -8.39 8.82
C ARG A 140 10.67 -9.17 9.53
N ALA A 141 10.30 -10.10 10.42
CA ALA A 141 11.27 -10.97 11.10
C ALA A 141 12.01 -11.88 10.10
N GLU A 142 11.32 -12.46 9.13
CA GLU A 142 11.95 -13.28 8.08
C GLU A 142 12.95 -12.45 7.22
N TRP A 143 12.60 -11.21 6.89
CA TRP A 143 13.55 -10.32 6.23
C TRP A 143 14.78 -10.05 7.12
N ALA A 144 14.56 -9.83 8.43
CA ALA A 144 15.65 -9.62 9.38
C ALA A 144 16.56 -10.86 9.51
N GLU A 145 16.01 -12.06 9.44
CA GLU A 145 16.78 -13.31 9.37
C GLU A 145 17.62 -13.39 8.07
N SER A 146 17.06 -12.95 6.94
CA SER A 146 17.71 -13.02 5.63
C SER A 146 18.84 -12.02 5.45
N VAL A 147 18.64 -10.75 5.87
CA VAL A 147 19.59 -9.66 5.58
C VAL A 147 20.24 -9.06 6.83
N GLY A 148 19.78 -9.44 8.01
CA GLY A 148 20.19 -8.92 9.30
C GLY A 148 19.23 -7.84 9.85
N PRO A 149 18.97 -7.83 11.16
CA PRO A 149 17.98 -6.92 11.79
C PRO A 149 18.35 -5.44 11.66
N GLY A 150 19.64 -5.12 11.72
CA GLY A 150 20.12 -3.74 11.52
C GLY A 150 19.77 -3.19 10.14
N ARG A 151 19.96 -3.98 9.08
CA ARG A 151 19.67 -3.55 7.71
C ARG A 151 18.19 -3.32 7.45
N VAL A 152 17.31 -4.12 8.04
CA VAL A 152 15.86 -3.88 7.95
C VAL A 152 15.49 -2.58 8.66
N HIS A 153 16.04 -2.34 9.85
CA HIS A 153 15.84 -1.10 10.60
C HIS A 153 16.32 0.13 9.81
N ASP A 154 17.51 0.05 9.22
CA ASP A 154 18.09 1.14 8.42
C ASP A 154 17.25 1.44 7.16
N LEU A 155 16.74 0.40 6.48
CA LEU A 155 15.82 0.55 5.35
C LEU A 155 14.54 1.27 5.78
N GLU A 156 13.93 0.84 6.89
CA GLU A 156 12.73 1.48 7.43
C GLU A 156 12.98 2.94 7.81
N ALA A 157 14.12 3.25 8.42
CA ALA A 157 14.49 4.61 8.80
C ALA A 157 14.71 5.50 7.58
N ALA A 158 15.42 4.99 6.55
CA ALA A 158 15.62 5.68 5.29
C ALA A 158 14.30 6.00 4.60
N LEU A 159 13.40 5.01 4.48
CA LEU A 159 12.08 5.22 3.89
C LEU A 159 11.24 6.23 4.67
N ARG A 160 11.28 6.20 6.01
CA ARG A 160 10.57 7.21 6.83
C ARG A 160 11.11 8.63 6.60
N THR A 161 12.38 8.78 6.26
CA THR A 161 13.00 10.07 6.00
C THR A 161 12.59 10.64 4.65
N VAL A 162 12.50 9.80 3.61
CA VAL A 162 12.24 10.26 2.23
C VAL A 162 10.75 10.26 1.87
N VAL A 163 9.92 9.47 2.57
CA VAL A 163 8.47 9.40 2.33
C VAL A 163 7.71 10.25 3.34
N PRO A 164 7.04 11.33 2.92
CA PRO A 164 6.22 12.15 3.83
C PRO A 164 5.16 11.32 4.56
N ALA A 165 4.92 11.62 5.84
CA ALA A 165 3.92 10.91 6.63
C ALA A 165 2.50 11.01 6.03
N SER A 166 2.18 12.13 5.36
CA SER A 166 0.92 12.36 4.64
C SER A 166 0.68 11.38 3.50
N ASP A 167 1.73 10.82 2.92
CA ASP A 167 1.65 10.04 1.69
C ASP A 167 1.61 8.52 1.95
N ARG A 168 1.82 8.09 3.20
CA ARG A 168 1.89 6.66 3.57
C ARG A 168 0.63 5.85 3.26
N TYR A 169 -0.53 6.50 3.23
CA TYR A 169 -1.82 5.84 2.99
C TYR A 169 -2.46 6.26 1.67
N ARG A 170 -1.75 7.02 0.83
CA ARG A 170 -2.30 7.49 -0.44
C ARG A 170 -2.42 6.33 -1.43
N LEU A 171 -3.60 6.24 -2.07
CA LEU A 171 -3.93 5.24 -3.10
C LEU A 171 -4.06 5.85 -4.49
N ASP A 172 -3.85 7.15 -4.64
CA ASP A 172 -3.90 7.84 -5.93
C ASP A 172 -2.82 7.36 -6.91
N ALA A 173 -1.79 6.67 -6.40
CA ALA A 173 -0.87 5.90 -7.22
C ALA A 173 -1.56 4.79 -8.06
N ALA A 174 -2.78 4.37 -7.72
CA ALA A 174 -3.56 3.44 -8.54
C ALA A 174 -3.95 4.03 -9.91
N GLY A 175 -4.14 5.35 -10.00
CA GLY A 175 -4.27 6.07 -11.27
C GLY A 175 -2.95 6.19 -12.03
N TRP A 176 -1.84 6.02 -11.35
CA TRP A 176 -0.49 6.12 -11.89
C TRP A 176 -0.02 4.79 -12.53
N LEU A 177 -0.54 3.66 -12.02
CA LEU A 177 -0.25 2.32 -12.52
C LEU A 177 -1.33 1.78 -13.46
N GLY A 178 -2.46 2.45 -13.59
CA GLY A 178 -3.66 1.99 -14.30
C GLY A 178 -4.17 2.97 -15.35
N GLY A 179 -3.28 3.82 -15.93
CA GLY A 179 -3.61 4.69 -17.05
C GLY A 179 -3.79 3.95 -18.35
#